data_0fcb14298aa3bfb0728d8dbe2a5d2792
#
_entry.id   0fcb14298aa3bfb0728d8dbe2a5d2792
#
_cell.length_a   1.000
_cell.length_b   1.000
_cell.length_c   1.000
_cell.angle_alpha   90.00
_cell.angle_beta   90.00
_cell.angle_gamma   90.00
#
_symmetry.space_group_name_H-M   'P 1'
#
loop_
_entity.id
_entity.type
_entity.pdbx_description
1 polymer ?
#
loop_
_entity_poly.entity_id
_entity_poly.type
_entity_poly.pdbx_seq_one_letter_code
_entity_poly.pdbx_strand_id
1 'polypeptide(L)'
;MSEPYYKPCRELDICNELIEKYFNTQQYEKCFEGHLALAEQGYPLAECQIGYFYYDGLGVEKDLEKAVYWTRRAADHGDRDGQCNLAWFYEDAIGVERDMEQAIFWYRKAALQDHDLAIEKCKELGVDLNAPTIDREAIRKELQCRIYPLGYLERYKYTVICTSYQGKWILSRHKKRNTWETQGGHIEDGETPLECAKRELFEESGIKDADI
;
A
#
# COMPACT_ATOMS: atom_id res chain seq x y z
N MET A 1 15.99 6.06 28.24
CA MET A 1 16.55 6.22 26.89
C MET A 1 15.79 5.23 26.03
N SER A 2 15.06 5.69 25.02
CA SER A 2 14.40 4.82 24.06
C SER A 2 15.46 4.00 23.32
N GLU A 3 15.20 2.72 23.08
CA GLU A 3 16.09 1.91 22.25
C GLU A 3 16.21 2.52 20.86
N PRO A 4 17.41 2.52 20.25
CA PRO A 4 17.58 3.03 18.90
C PRO A 4 16.74 2.19 17.94
N TYR A 5 16.05 2.87 17.01
CA TYR A 5 15.17 2.21 16.02
C TYR A 5 15.92 1.16 15.18
N TYR A 6 17.11 1.51 14.70
CA TYR A 6 17.99 0.55 14.03
C TYR A 6 18.85 -0.19 15.03
N LYS A 7 18.83 -1.52 14.97
CA LYS A 7 19.74 -2.34 15.74
C LYS A 7 21.17 -2.15 15.21
N PRO A 8 22.16 -2.02 16.10
CA PRO A 8 23.55 -1.92 15.69
C PRO A 8 23.94 -3.09 14.78
N CYS A 9 24.42 -2.79 13.59
CA CYS A 9 24.92 -3.76 12.62
C CYS A 9 25.95 -3.07 11.71
N ARG A 10 26.69 -3.88 10.96
CA ARG A 10 27.74 -3.38 10.05
C ARG A 10 27.19 -2.43 8.99
N GLU A 11 26.02 -2.72 8.45
CA GLU A 11 25.35 -1.92 7.41
C GLU A 11 24.98 -0.54 7.95
N LEU A 12 24.48 -0.47 9.20
CA LEU A 12 24.19 0.81 9.86
C LEU A 12 25.45 1.64 10.05
N ASP A 13 26.54 1.01 10.49
CA ASP A 13 27.82 1.70 10.69
C ASP A 13 28.32 2.29 9.37
N ILE A 14 28.24 1.52 8.27
CA ILE A 14 28.62 2.01 6.93
C ILE A 14 27.74 3.18 6.49
N CYS A 15 26.40 3.11 6.67
CA CYS A 15 25.53 4.23 6.34
C CYS A 15 25.89 5.50 7.11
N ASN A 16 26.15 5.38 8.41
CA ASN A 16 26.56 6.51 9.24
C ASN A 16 27.91 7.09 8.79
N GLU A 17 28.90 6.24 8.50
CA GLU A 17 30.20 6.68 7.97
C GLU A 17 30.05 7.41 6.62
N LEU A 18 29.19 6.93 5.74
CA LEU A 18 28.92 7.58 4.45
C LEU A 18 28.32 8.96 4.62
N ILE A 19 27.37 9.11 5.58
CA ILE A 19 26.75 10.39 5.89
C ILE A 19 27.80 11.35 6.49
N GLU A 20 28.54 10.92 7.49
CA GLU A 20 29.54 11.77 8.14
C GLU A 20 30.65 12.20 7.18
N LYS A 21 31.16 11.26 6.39
CA LYS A 21 32.33 11.48 5.53
C LYS A 21 32.00 12.20 4.22
N TYR A 22 30.88 11.85 3.57
CA TYR A 22 30.56 12.32 2.23
C TYR A 22 29.37 13.25 2.17
N PHE A 23 28.26 12.96 2.85
CA PHE A 23 27.08 13.81 2.82
C PHE A 23 27.38 15.19 3.44
N ASN A 24 27.93 15.21 4.67
CA ASN A 24 28.25 16.44 5.39
C ASN A 24 29.33 17.29 4.71
N THR A 25 30.13 16.69 3.82
CA THR A 25 31.15 17.37 3.03
C THR A 25 30.71 17.63 1.58
N GLN A 26 29.42 17.47 1.29
CA GLN A 26 28.79 17.69 -0.03
C GLN A 26 29.37 16.82 -1.18
N GLN A 27 29.98 15.72 -0.85
CA GLN A 27 30.47 14.73 -1.84
C GLN A 27 29.35 13.72 -2.16
N TYR A 28 28.21 14.24 -2.66
CA TYR A 28 26.98 13.48 -2.81
C TYR A 28 27.07 12.25 -3.72
N GLU A 29 27.84 12.32 -4.82
CA GLU A 29 28.05 11.18 -5.72
C GLU A 29 28.62 9.97 -4.97
N LYS A 30 29.67 10.19 -4.15
CA LYS A 30 30.28 9.09 -3.37
C LYS A 30 29.36 8.57 -2.28
N CYS A 31 28.57 9.47 -1.69
CA CYS A 31 27.59 9.08 -0.70
C CYS A 31 26.47 8.23 -1.34
N PHE A 32 25.99 8.64 -2.51
CA PHE A 32 25.03 7.90 -3.32
C PHE A 32 25.55 6.50 -3.69
N GLU A 33 26.75 6.41 -4.27
CA GLU A 33 27.35 5.13 -4.67
C GLU A 33 27.49 4.15 -3.49
N GLY A 34 27.92 4.67 -2.33
CA GLY A 34 28.06 3.85 -1.13
C GLY A 34 26.74 3.32 -0.60
N HIS A 35 25.68 4.17 -0.57
CA HIS A 35 24.35 3.73 -0.17
C HIS A 35 23.72 2.80 -1.19
N LEU A 36 23.94 3.02 -2.49
CA LEU A 36 23.38 2.17 -3.54
C LEU A 36 23.83 0.71 -3.39
N ALA A 37 25.11 0.50 -3.08
CA ALA A 37 25.64 -0.85 -2.86
C ALA A 37 24.94 -1.61 -1.71
N LEU A 38 24.51 -0.91 -0.66
CA LEU A 38 23.74 -1.49 0.45
C LEU A 38 22.25 -1.61 0.11
N ALA A 39 21.69 -0.64 -0.59
CA ALA A 39 20.29 -0.66 -1.02
C ALA A 39 20.00 -1.81 -1.99
N GLU A 40 20.94 -2.12 -2.91
CA GLU A 40 20.84 -3.29 -3.79
C GLU A 40 20.84 -4.62 -3.03
N GLN A 41 21.47 -4.66 -1.85
CA GLN A 41 21.44 -5.80 -0.94
C GLN A 41 20.15 -5.86 -0.09
N GLY A 42 19.29 -4.85 -0.19
CA GLY A 42 18.01 -4.77 0.52
C GLY A 42 18.11 -4.20 1.93
N TYR A 43 19.13 -3.38 2.23
CA TYR A 43 19.23 -2.73 3.52
C TYR A 43 18.27 -1.51 3.58
N PRO A 44 17.22 -1.53 4.47
CA PRO A 44 16.11 -0.58 4.39
C PRO A 44 16.52 0.89 4.52
N LEU A 45 17.41 1.20 5.46
CA LEU A 45 17.91 2.57 5.63
C LEU A 45 18.62 3.07 4.36
N ALA A 46 19.44 2.23 3.73
CA ALA A 46 20.12 2.61 2.49
C ALA A 46 19.13 2.82 1.34
N GLU A 47 18.10 1.98 1.24
CA GLU A 47 17.01 2.15 0.25
C GLU A 47 16.28 3.48 0.45
N CYS A 48 15.97 3.85 1.70
CA CYS A 48 15.37 5.13 2.04
C CYS A 48 16.27 6.31 1.63
N GLN A 49 17.57 6.22 1.92
CA GLN A 49 18.55 7.23 1.51
C GLN A 49 18.65 7.37 -0.01
N ILE A 50 18.68 6.27 -0.77
CA ILE A 50 18.69 6.30 -2.23
C ILE A 50 17.41 6.96 -2.78
N GLY A 51 16.25 6.69 -2.17
CA GLY A 51 15.00 7.40 -2.50
C GLY A 51 15.13 8.92 -2.34
N TYR A 52 15.73 9.36 -1.25
CA TYR A 52 15.99 10.78 -0.99
C TYR A 52 16.97 11.40 -2.01
N PHE A 53 18.07 10.72 -2.36
CA PHE A 53 19.04 11.19 -3.36
C PHE A 53 18.37 11.42 -4.72
N TYR A 54 17.52 10.49 -5.18
CA TYR A 54 16.76 10.67 -6.42
C TYR A 54 15.70 11.77 -6.34
N TYR A 55 15.07 11.94 -5.17
CA TYR A 55 14.07 12.99 -4.95
C TYR A 55 14.67 14.38 -5.07
N ASP A 56 15.80 14.61 -4.42
CA ASP A 56 16.49 15.91 -4.42
C ASP A 56 17.47 16.12 -5.57
N GLY A 57 17.92 15.05 -6.24
CA GLY A 57 18.93 15.11 -7.28
C GLY A 57 20.33 15.33 -6.71
N LEU A 58 20.67 14.73 -5.56
CA LEU A 58 21.95 14.88 -4.89
C LEU A 58 22.95 13.84 -5.40
N GLY A 59 23.97 14.27 -6.15
CA GLY A 59 24.99 13.37 -6.73
C GLY A 59 24.45 12.43 -7.80
N VAL A 60 23.21 12.59 -8.20
CA VAL A 60 22.50 11.85 -9.24
C VAL A 60 21.46 12.77 -9.87
N GLU A 61 21.10 12.52 -11.12
CA GLU A 61 20.01 13.25 -11.76
C GLU A 61 18.68 12.98 -11.01
N LYS A 62 17.92 14.06 -10.77
CA LYS A 62 16.60 13.98 -10.11
C LYS A 62 15.66 13.10 -10.91
N ASP A 63 15.08 12.11 -10.25
CA ASP A 63 14.17 11.13 -10.86
C ASP A 63 13.10 10.71 -9.83
N LEU A 64 11.91 11.27 -9.96
CA LEU A 64 10.83 11.01 -9.00
C LEU A 64 10.28 9.58 -9.08
N GLU A 65 10.35 8.93 -10.24
CA GLU A 65 9.91 7.54 -10.37
C GLU A 65 10.87 6.60 -9.62
N LYS A 66 12.18 6.84 -9.76
CA LYS A 66 13.18 6.10 -8.98
C LYS A 66 13.13 6.44 -7.50
N ALA A 67 12.86 7.69 -7.13
CA ALA A 67 12.65 8.08 -5.74
C ALA A 67 11.51 7.25 -5.11
N VAL A 68 10.36 7.17 -5.79
CA VAL A 68 9.23 6.35 -5.35
C VAL A 68 9.58 4.87 -5.28
N TYR A 69 10.27 4.35 -6.29
CA TYR A 69 10.67 2.94 -6.32
C TYR A 69 11.50 2.56 -5.09
N TRP A 70 12.55 3.33 -4.79
CA TRP A 70 13.44 3.02 -3.68
C TRP A 70 12.79 3.28 -2.32
N THR A 71 12.03 4.38 -2.19
CA THR A 71 11.27 4.68 -0.96
C THR A 71 10.23 3.60 -0.67
N ARG A 72 9.57 3.05 -1.70
CA ARG A 72 8.63 1.94 -1.56
C ARG A 72 9.33 0.68 -1.06
N ARG A 73 10.48 0.33 -1.62
CA ARG A 73 11.26 -0.82 -1.14
C ARG A 73 11.63 -0.68 0.34
N ALA A 74 12.11 0.51 0.76
CA ALA A 74 12.40 0.79 2.16
C ALA A 74 11.16 0.62 3.05
N ALA A 75 10.02 1.18 2.62
CA ALA A 75 8.75 1.06 3.34
C ALA A 75 8.27 -0.39 3.46
N ASP A 76 8.39 -1.18 2.40
CA ASP A 76 8.03 -2.60 2.36
C ASP A 76 8.95 -3.45 3.25
N HIS A 77 10.23 -3.09 3.34
CA HIS A 77 11.20 -3.69 4.26
C HIS A 77 11.07 -3.19 5.70
N GLY A 78 10.07 -2.35 5.99
CA GLY A 78 9.70 -1.93 7.34
C GLY A 78 10.36 -0.65 7.82
N ASP A 79 11.13 0.05 6.98
CA ASP A 79 11.74 1.32 7.34
C ASP A 79 10.68 2.39 7.65
N ARG A 80 10.67 2.92 8.88
CA ARG A 80 9.64 3.88 9.30
C ARG A 80 9.74 5.23 8.59
N ASP A 81 10.96 5.65 8.27
CA ASP A 81 11.19 6.91 7.54
C ASP A 81 10.79 6.74 6.08
N GLY A 82 11.10 5.59 5.46
CA GLY A 82 10.61 5.20 4.15
C GLY A 82 9.09 5.10 4.08
N GLN A 83 8.44 4.57 5.13
CA GLN A 83 6.97 4.53 5.22
C GLN A 83 6.38 5.94 5.30
N CYS A 84 6.95 6.83 6.11
CA CYS A 84 6.51 8.22 6.22
C CYS A 84 6.70 8.97 4.90
N ASN A 85 7.85 8.81 4.25
CA ASN A 85 8.16 9.44 2.97
C ASN A 85 7.25 8.93 1.84
N LEU A 86 6.97 7.63 1.80
CA LEU A 86 6.04 7.06 0.81
C LEU A 86 4.61 7.58 1.01
N ALA A 87 4.17 7.74 2.27
CA ALA A 87 2.89 8.36 2.58
C ALA A 87 2.81 9.80 2.06
N TRP A 88 3.86 10.58 2.28
CA TRP A 88 3.96 11.93 1.76
C TRP A 88 3.95 11.97 0.22
N PHE A 89 4.64 11.05 -0.45
CA PHE A 89 4.61 10.98 -1.92
C PHE A 89 3.20 10.74 -2.46
N TYR A 90 2.39 9.90 -1.79
CA TYR A 90 0.99 9.71 -2.15
C TYR A 90 0.10 10.93 -1.80
N GLU A 91 0.35 11.61 -0.67
CA GLU A 91 -0.39 12.81 -0.26
C GLU A 91 -0.23 13.93 -1.28
N ASP A 92 1.01 14.18 -1.73
CA ASP A 92 1.39 15.31 -2.57
C ASP A 92 1.55 14.96 -4.06
N ALA A 93 1.22 13.74 -4.48
CA ALA A 93 1.36 13.27 -5.86
C ALA A 93 2.82 13.35 -6.39
N ILE A 94 3.81 13.03 -5.57
CA ILE A 94 5.23 13.09 -5.93
C ILE A 94 5.64 11.79 -6.65
N GLY A 95 5.80 11.84 -7.96
CA GLY A 95 6.16 10.66 -8.78
C GLY A 95 5.13 9.53 -8.81
N VAL A 96 3.98 9.73 -8.19
CA VAL A 96 2.83 8.81 -8.17
C VAL A 96 1.53 9.60 -8.28
N GLU A 97 0.44 8.95 -8.64
CA GLU A 97 -0.88 9.55 -8.52
C GLU A 97 -1.25 9.78 -7.05
N ARG A 98 -1.97 10.87 -6.80
CA ARG A 98 -2.44 11.19 -5.44
C ARG A 98 -3.39 10.11 -4.94
N ASP A 99 -3.06 9.53 -3.79
CA ASP A 99 -3.88 8.51 -3.15
C ASP A 99 -3.85 8.68 -1.63
N MET A 100 -4.90 9.33 -1.09
CA MET A 100 -5.01 9.58 0.34
C MET A 100 -5.24 8.28 1.16
N GLU A 101 -5.80 7.23 0.58
CA GLU A 101 -5.95 5.95 1.29
C GLU A 101 -4.57 5.31 1.50
N GLN A 102 -3.72 5.33 0.47
CA GLN A 102 -2.33 4.88 0.58
C GLN A 102 -1.51 5.77 1.52
N ALA A 103 -1.66 7.08 1.44
CA ALA A 103 -0.99 8.00 2.35
C ALA A 103 -1.33 7.69 3.82
N ILE A 104 -2.61 7.56 4.15
CA ILE A 104 -3.08 7.21 5.51
C ILE A 104 -2.53 5.84 5.95
N PHE A 105 -2.55 4.86 5.06
CA PHE A 105 -2.05 3.51 5.37
C PHE A 105 -0.56 3.54 5.76
N TRP A 106 0.27 4.24 4.99
CA TRP A 106 1.70 4.31 5.24
C TRP A 106 2.05 5.22 6.42
N TYR A 107 1.38 6.39 6.58
CA TYR A 107 1.54 7.21 7.80
C TYR A 107 1.21 6.42 9.06
N ARG A 108 0.13 5.64 9.03
CA ARG A 108 -0.24 4.81 10.17
C ARG A 108 0.82 3.75 10.48
N LYS A 109 1.40 3.09 9.47
CA LYS A 109 2.49 2.13 9.67
C LYS A 109 3.71 2.79 10.32
N ALA A 110 4.10 3.96 9.85
CA ALA A 110 5.21 4.72 10.44
C ALA A 110 4.90 5.19 11.87
N ALA A 111 3.68 5.68 12.11
CA ALA A 111 3.24 6.14 13.43
C ALA A 111 3.23 5.02 14.48
N LEU A 112 2.88 3.78 14.08
CA LEU A 112 2.94 2.61 14.95
C LEU A 112 4.40 2.17 15.27
N GLN A 113 5.38 2.75 14.60
CA GLN A 113 6.82 2.61 14.88
C GLN A 113 7.40 3.88 15.54
N ASP A 114 6.57 4.68 16.19
CA ASP A 114 6.95 5.90 16.91
C ASP A 114 7.65 6.96 16.02
N HIS A 115 7.20 7.11 14.77
CA HIS A 115 7.65 8.19 13.89
C HIS A 115 6.86 9.47 14.17
N ASP A 116 7.50 10.49 14.74
CA ASP A 116 6.85 11.70 15.27
C ASP A 116 5.98 12.42 14.23
N LEU A 117 6.53 12.68 13.03
CA LEU A 117 5.80 13.35 11.95
C LEU A 117 4.57 12.54 11.50
N ALA A 118 4.71 11.21 11.41
CA ALA A 118 3.61 10.35 11.01
C ALA A 118 2.50 10.30 12.08
N ILE A 119 2.86 10.39 13.36
CA ILE A 119 1.91 10.53 14.48
C ILE A 119 1.14 11.84 14.36
N GLU A 120 1.83 12.96 14.07
CA GLU A 120 1.18 14.25 13.84
C GLU A 120 0.22 14.18 12.64
N LYS A 121 0.67 13.64 11.51
CA LYS A 121 -0.15 13.48 10.31
C LYS A 121 -1.37 12.61 10.57
N CYS A 122 -1.24 11.50 11.29
CA CYS A 122 -2.37 10.68 11.68
C CYS A 122 -3.38 11.45 12.54
N LYS A 123 -2.94 12.31 13.46
CA LYS A 123 -3.82 13.16 14.26
C LYS A 123 -4.55 14.20 13.39
N GLU A 124 -3.84 14.88 12.49
CA GLU A 124 -4.42 15.83 11.56
C GLU A 124 -5.49 15.19 10.67
N LEU A 125 -5.26 13.98 10.20
CA LEU A 125 -6.16 13.22 9.32
C LEU A 125 -7.26 12.48 10.09
N GLY A 126 -7.29 12.56 11.42
CA GLY A 126 -8.30 11.87 12.26
C GLY A 126 -8.16 10.35 12.25
N VAL A 127 -6.95 9.83 12.05
CA VAL A 127 -6.67 8.38 12.00
C VAL A 127 -6.56 7.81 13.40
N ASP A 128 -7.40 6.84 13.73
CA ASP A 128 -7.30 6.09 14.99
C ASP A 128 -6.18 5.03 14.87
N LEU A 129 -5.09 5.27 15.60
CA LEU A 129 -3.96 4.34 15.64
C LEU A 129 -4.29 3.01 16.36
N ASN A 130 -5.31 3.00 17.23
CA ASN A 130 -5.74 1.79 17.95
C ASN A 130 -6.74 0.96 17.14
N ALA A 131 -7.30 1.51 16.05
CA ALA A 131 -8.19 0.73 15.20
C ALA A 131 -7.43 -0.47 14.60
N PRO A 132 -8.06 -1.65 14.44
CA PRO A 132 -7.39 -2.79 13.83
C PRO A 132 -6.90 -2.44 12.42
N THR A 133 -5.63 -2.75 12.15
CA THR A 133 -5.07 -2.57 10.81
C THR A 133 -5.62 -3.65 9.91
N ILE A 134 -6.48 -3.28 8.97
CA ILE A 134 -6.90 -4.20 7.93
C ILE A 134 -5.77 -4.23 6.88
N ASP A 135 -4.88 -5.18 7.02
CA ASP A 135 -3.88 -5.44 5.98
C ASP A 135 -4.56 -6.11 4.79
N ARG A 136 -5.00 -5.27 3.84
CA ARG A 136 -5.69 -5.73 2.64
C ARG A 136 -4.79 -6.62 1.76
N GLU A 137 -3.48 -6.47 1.86
CA GLU A 137 -2.52 -7.28 1.12
C GLU A 137 -2.30 -8.65 1.77
N ALA A 138 -2.23 -8.72 3.11
CA ALA A 138 -2.24 -9.98 3.84
C ALA A 138 -3.56 -10.72 3.62
N ILE A 139 -4.70 -10.00 3.65
CA ILE A 139 -6.01 -10.58 3.32
C ILE A 139 -6.05 -11.09 1.88
N ARG A 140 -5.46 -10.40 0.91
CA ARG A 140 -5.35 -10.89 -0.48
C ARG A 140 -4.45 -12.12 -0.61
N LYS A 141 -3.39 -12.22 0.18
CA LYS A 141 -2.51 -13.40 0.22
C LYS A 141 -3.17 -14.60 0.92
N GLU A 142 -3.97 -14.34 1.96
CA GLU A 142 -4.71 -15.37 2.68
C GLU A 142 -6.01 -15.79 2.00
N LEU A 143 -6.71 -14.86 1.34
CA LEU A 143 -7.85 -15.16 0.49
C LEU A 143 -7.34 -15.83 -0.80
N GLN A 144 -7.17 -17.14 -0.73
CA GLN A 144 -7.10 -17.97 -1.94
C GLN A 144 -8.49 -17.94 -2.60
N CYS A 145 -8.76 -16.90 -3.38
CA CYS A 145 -9.93 -16.90 -4.25
C CYS A 145 -9.78 -18.03 -5.26
N ARG A 146 -10.48 -19.13 -5.04
CA ARG A 146 -10.62 -20.19 -6.03
C ARG A 146 -11.81 -19.84 -6.89
N ILE A 147 -11.55 -19.52 -8.16
CA ILE A 147 -12.60 -19.32 -9.15
C ILE A 147 -12.97 -20.70 -9.70
N TYR A 148 -14.22 -21.06 -9.55
CA TYR A 148 -14.78 -22.29 -10.11
C TYR A 148 -15.76 -21.94 -11.24
N PRO A 149 -15.82 -22.73 -12.31
CA PRO A 149 -16.89 -22.60 -13.30
C PRO A 149 -18.27 -22.74 -12.63
N LEU A 150 -19.25 -22.03 -13.14
CA LEU A 150 -20.62 -22.15 -12.66
C LEU A 150 -21.11 -23.60 -12.77
N GLY A 151 -21.67 -24.13 -11.70
CA GLY A 151 -22.09 -25.55 -11.64
C GLY A 151 -21.02 -26.54 -11.18
N TYR A 152 -19.79 -26.09 -10.90
CA TYR A 152 -18.71 -26.97 -10.43
C TYR A 152 -18.92 -27.48 -8.98
N LEU A 153 -19.59 -26.66 -8.13
CA LEU A 153 -19.91 -27.02 -6.75
C LEU A 153 -21.37 -27.52 -6.66
N GLU A 154 -21.61 -28.56 -5.91
CA GLU A 154 -22.97 -29.14 -5.71
C GLU A 154 -23.85 -28.25 -4.79
N ARG A 155 -23.24 -27.41 -3.96
CA ARG A 155 -23.93 -26.53 -3.01
C ARG A 155 -23.25 -25.16 -2.95
N TYR A 156 -24.05 -24.11 -3.10
CA TYR A 156 -23.66 -22.72 -2.95
C TYR A 156 -24.41 -22.12 -1.76
N LYS A 157 -23.74 -21.32 -0.95
CA LYS A 157 -24.34 -20.58 0.15
C LYS A 157 -24.46 -19.09 -0.18
N TYR A 158 -23.53 -18.61 -0.96
CA TYR A 158 -23.44 -17.20 -1.39
C TYR A 158 -23.04 -17.11 -2.84
N THR A 159 -23.53 -16.09 -3.52
CA THR A 159 -23.09 -15.71 -4.86
C THR A 159 -22.41 -14.35 -4.76
N VAL A 160 -21.24 -14.23 -5.36
CA VAL A 160 -20.55 -12.94 -5.54
C VAL A 160 -20.39 -12.70 -7.01
N ILE A 161 -20.85 -11.54 -7.47
CA ILE A 161 -20.83 -11.14 -8.88
C ILE A 161 -19.72 -10.12 -9.05
N CYS A 162 -18.75 -10.43 -9.91
CA CYS A 162 -17.75 -9.48 -10.33
C CYS A 162 -18.17 -8.93 -11.70
N THR A 163 -18.73 -7.74 -11.73
CA THR A 163 -19.21 -7.09 -12.97
C THR A 163 -18.16 -6.12 -13.49
N SER A 164 -17.97 -6.12 -14.81
CA SER A 164 -17.12 -5.12 -15.46
C SER A 164 -17.89 -4.42 -16.60
N TYR A 165 -17.63 -3.14 -16.77
CA TYR A 165 -18.13 -2.35 -17.87
C TYR A 165 -16.98 -1.56 -18.50
N GLN A 166 -16.79 -1.68 -19.81
CA GLN A 166 -15.68 -1.04 -20.54
C GLN A 166 -14.30 -1.30 -19.90
N GLY A 167 -14.05 -2.54 -19.44
CA GLY A 167 -12.80 -2.95 -18.82
C GLY A 167 -12.58 -2.45 -17.38
N LYS A 168 -13.60 -1.83 -16.77
CA LYS A 168 -13.55 -1.37 -15.37
C LYS A 168 -14.50 -2.20 -14.52
N TRP A 169 -14.05 -2.56 -13.30
CA TRP A 169 -14.89 -3.24 -12.33
C TRP A 169 -16.00 -2.32 -11.83
N ILE A 170 -17.23 -2.84 -11.78
CA ILE A 170 -18.38 -2.15 -11.19
C ILE A 170 -18.49 -2.59 -9.74
N LEU A 171 -18.47 -1.62 -8.84
CA LEU A 171 -18.72 -1.82 -7.41
C LEU A 171 -19.92 -0.99 -7.01
N SER A 172 -20.81 -1.55 -6.21
CA SER A 172 -21.90 -0.79 -5.59
C SER A 172 -21.48 -0.26 -4.22
N ARG A 173 -21.95 0.95 -3.91
CA ARG A 173 -21.70 1.55 -2.59
C ARG A 173 -22.79 1.19 -1.62
N HIS A 174 -22.45 0.41 -0.59
CA HIS A 174 -23.41 0.05 0.44
C HIS A 174 -23.78 1.27 1.31
N LYS A 175 -25.04 1.72 1.25
CA LYS A 175 -25.48 2.97 1.90
C LYS A 175 -25.33 2.98 3.41
N LYS A 176 -25.57 1.85 4.08
CA LYS A 176 -25.48 1.77 5.55
C LYS A 176 -24.04 1.62 6.07
N ARG A 177 -23.19 0.86 5.36
CA ARG A 177 -21.82 0.57 5.75
C ARG A 177 -20.80 1.56 5.18
N ASN A 178 -21.22 2.40 4.22
CA ASN A 178 -20.37 3.36 3.49
C ASN A 178 -19.13 2.70 2.83
N THR A 179 -19.28 1.45 2.41
CA THR A 179 -18.24 0.64 1.76
C THR A 179 -18.56 0.43 0.29
N TRP A 180 -17.52 0.20 -0.53
CA TRP A 180 -17.66 -0.27 -1.90
C TRP A 180 -17.60 -1.79 -1.90
N GLU A 181 -18.62 -2.44 -2.45
CA GLU A 181 -18.78 -3.89 -2.41
C GLU A 181 -19.06 -4.43 -3.81
N THR A 182 -18.64 -5.66 -4.06
CA THR A 182 -19.11 -6.43 -5.21
C THR A 182 -20.56 -6.83 -4.96
N GLN A 183 -21.37 -6.92 -6.02
CA GLN A 183 -22.74 -7.41 -5.93
C GLN A 183 -22.73 -8.87 -5.46
N GLY A 184 -23.64 -9.22 -4.58
CA GLY A 184 -23.76 -10.60 -4.12
C GLY A 184 -24.72 -10.75 -2.94
N GLY A 185 -25.27 -11.93 -2.79
CA GLY A 185 -26.23 -12.25 -1.74
C GLY A 185 -26.40 -13.73 -1.51
N HIS A 186 -27.35 -14.02 -0.62
CA HIS A 186 -27.74 -15.39 -0.31
C HIS A 186 -28.61 -15.98 -1.42
N ILE A 187 -28.36 -17.24 -1.74
CA ILE A 187 -29.22 -18.02 -2.62
C ILE A 187 -30.49 -18.36 -1.83
N GLU A 188 -31.67 -17.97 -2.35
CA GLU A 188 -32.95 -18.26 -1.76
C GLU A 188 -33.39 -19.71 -2.03
N ASP A 189 -34.35 -20.20 -1.23
CA ASP A 189 -34.86 -21.56 -1.39
C ASP A 189 -35.47 -21.77 -2.78
N GLY A 190 -34.90 -22.68 -3.55
CA GLY A 190 -35.33 -23.00 -4.91
C GLY A 190 -34.70 -22.15 -6.02
N GLU A 191 -33.87 -21.18 -5.64
CA GLU A 191 -33.13 -20.33 -6.57
C GLU A 191 -31.83 -21.01 -7.03
N THR A 192 -31.52 -20.92 -8.31
CA THR A 192 -30.19 -21.34 -8.81
C THR A 192 -29.16 -20.23 -8.56
N PRO A 193 -27.85 -20.55 -8.52
CA PRO A 193 -26.81 -19.55 -8.37
C PRO A 193 -26.84 -18.43 -9.44
N LEU A 194 -27.28 -18.76 -10.66
CA LEU A 194 -27.40 -17.81 -11.76
C LEU A 194 -28.61 -16.89 -11.57
N GLU A 195 -29.74 -17.39 -11.07
CA GLU A 195 -30.91 -16.58 -10.76
C GLU A 195 -30.62 -15.63 -9.61
N CYS A 196 -29.98 -16.12 -8.54
CA CYS A 196 -29.49 -15.28 -7.44
C CYS A 196 -28.55 -14.18 -7.96
N ALA A 197 -27.59 -14.53 -8.82
CA ALA A 197 -26.67 -13.56 -9.39
C ALA A 197 -27.40 -12.45 -10.16
N LYS A 198 -28.39 -12.79 -10.95
CA LYS A 198 -29.20 -11.82 -11.72
C LYS A 198 -30.07 -10.95 -10.81
N ARG A 199 -30.69 -11.53 -9.78
CA ARG A 199 -31.50 -10.81 -8.81
C ARG A 199 -30.68 -9.79 -8.04
N GLU A 200 -29.58 -10.23 -7.44
CA GLU A 200 -28.68 -9.38 -6.66
C GLU A 200 -28.06 -8.25 -7.51
N LEU A 201 -27.66 -8.58 -8.74
CA LEU A 201 -27.16 -7.56 -9.68
C LEU A 201 -28.22 -6.49 -9.95
N PHE A 202 -29.48 -6.89 -10.16
CA PHE A 202 -30.57 -5.96 -10.37
C PHE A 202 -30.90 -5.14 -9.12
N GLU A 203 -30.97 -5.77 -7.96
CA GLU A 203 -31.32 -5.12 -6.68
C GLU A 203 -30.28 -4.08 -6.27
N GLU A 204 -28.99 -4.39 -6.46
CA GLU A 204 -27.91 -3.51 -6.03
C GLU A 204 -27.48 -2.47 -7.06
N SER A 205 -27.56 -2.76 -8.35
CA SER A 205 -27.07 -1.89 -9.42
C SER A 205 -28.14 -1.37 -10.39
N GLY A 206 -29.31 -2.01 -10.42
CA GLY A 206 -30.37 -1.72 -11.40
C GLY A 206 -30.14 -2.31 -12.78
N ILE A 207 -29.10 -3.13 -12.99
CA ILE A 207 -28.78 -3.77 -14.27
C ILE A 207 -29.73 -4.95 -14.49
N LYS A 208 -30.54 -4.91 -15.58
CA LYS A 208 -31.54 -5.94 -15.88
C LYS A 208 -31.05 -7.01 -16.85
N ASP A 209 -30.21 -6.62 -17.80
CA ASP A 209 -29.68 -7.49 -18.83
C ASP A 209 -28.16 -7.51 -18.76
N ALA A 210 -27.60 -8.62 -18.25
CA ALA A 210 -26.19 -8.87 -18.22
C ALA A 210 -25.91 -10.30 -18.69
N ASP A 211 -24.86 -10.45 -19.48
CA ASP A 211 -24.28 -11.74 -19.75
C ASP A 211 -23.47 -12.17 -18.50
N ILE A 212 -23.97 -13.16 -17.77
CA ILE A 212 -23.36 -13.69 -16.56
C ILE A 212 -22.87 -15.12 -16.81
#